data_082f6d17fb9cd28c053fefeaa6176d62
#
_entry.id   082f6d17fb9cd28c053fefeaa6176d62
#
_cell.length_a   1.000
_cell.length_b   1.000
_cell.length_c   1.000
_cell.angle_alpha   90.00
_cell.angle_beta   90.00
_cell.angle_gamma   90.00
#
_symmetry.space_group_name_H-M   'P 1'
#
loop_
_entity.id
_entity.type
_entity.pdbx_description
1 polymer ?
#
loop_
_entity_poly.entity_id
_entity_poly.type
_entity_poly.pdbx_seq_one_letter_code
_entity_poly.pdbx_strand_id
1 'polypeptide(L)'
;GSAGIRREKYKPLAGPNGGNGGDGGSVIFVASRNATSLLDYRFMPHRVAPGGTMGLGDNKDGSKGDDLILPVPCGTVIFTARGPQGQPKHPGEQLADLRHEGDRFVAAAGGAGGLGNIALANRTRRAPGFALLGELGEERDVILELKSIADVALVGFPSAGKSSLIAAMSSAKPKIADYPFTTLVPNLGVVVAGDTRYTIADVPGLIPGASQGKGLGLEFLRHIERTEIIAHVIDCATLEPDRDPVSDYEALEKELAEYAGSLE
;
A
#
# COMPACT_ATOMS: atom_id res chain seq x y z
N GLY A 1 -23.07 6.62 23.50
CA GLY A 1 -24.48 7.00 23.45
C GLY A 1 -24.81 8.10 24.45
N SER A 2 -26.04 8.57 24.43
CA SER A 2 -26.56 9.61 25.30
C SER A 2 -27.68 9.05 26.21
N ALA A 3 -27.73 9.52 27.45
CA ALA A 3 -28.79 9.17 28.42
C ALA A 3 -29.83 10.28 28.60
N GLY A 4 -30.25 10.90 27.49
CA GLY A 4 -31.23 11.97 27.49
C GLY A 4 -32.60 11.51 27.97
N ILE A 5 -33.33 12.40 28.67
CA ILE A 5 -34.71 12.17 29.11
C ILE A 5 -35.56 13.28 28.55
N ARG A 6 -36.65 12.91 27.87
CA ARG A 6 -37.63 13.87 27.35
C ARG A 6 -38.39 14.51 28.50
N ARG A 7 -38.53 15.82 28.45
CA ARG A 7 -39.33 16.58 29.41
C ARG A 7 -40.51 17.21 28.68
N GLU A 8 -41.69 16.97 29.16
CA GLU A 8 -42.94 17.55 28.66
C GLU A 8 -43.61 18.35 29.77
N LYS A 9 -44.44 19.31 29.39
CA LYS A 9 -45.24 20.07 30.36
C LYS A 9 -46.09 19.07 31.19
N TYR A 10 -45.91 19.11 32.47
CA TYR A 10 -46.53 18.20 33.45
C TYR A 10 -46.05 16.74 33.44
N LYS A 11 -45.04 16.40 32.63
CA LYS A 11 -44.43 15.05 32.62
C LYS A 11 -42.91 15.19 32.57
N PRO A 12 -42.25 15.41 33.73
CA PRO A 12 -40.78 15.63 33.76
C PRO A 12 -39.96 14.41 33.33
N LEU A 13 -40.56 13.21 33.30
CA LEU A 13 -39.93 11.98 32.86
C LEU A 13 -40.81 11.33 31.75
N ALA A 14 -40.88 11.98 30.60
CA ALA A 14 -41.75 11.52 29.49
C ALA A 14 -41.16 10.37 28.67
N GLY A 15 -39.96 9.91 28.99
CA GLY A 15 -39.32 8.73 28.38
C GLY A 15 -37.86 9.00 27.94
N PRO A 16 -37.14 7.94 27.52
CA PRO A 16 -35.79 8.09 27.01
C PRO A 16 -35.81 8.81 25.67
N ASN A 17 -34.82 9.71 25.44
CA ASN A 17 -34.65 10.41 24.16
C ASN A 17 -33.19 10.56 23.74
N GLY A 18 -32.28 9.81 24.36
CA GLY A 18 -30.85 9.83 24.01
C GLY A 18 -30.54 8.99 22.78
N GLY A 19 -29.92 9.59 21.77
CA GLY A 19 -29.45 8.93 20.57
C GLY A 19 -28.17 8.12 20.79
N ASN A 20 -27.82 7.29 19.81
CA ASN A 20 -26.60 6.49 19.80
C ASN A 20 -25.38 7.39 19.54
N GLY A 21 -24.19 6.97 19.94
CA GLY A 21 -22.93 7.55 19.47
C GLY A 21 -22.65 7.11 18.04
N GLY A 22 -21.91 7.91 17.30
CA GLY A 22 -21.38 7.53 16.00
C GLY A 22 -20.20 6.58 16.12
N ASP A 23 -19.99 5.75 15.12
CA ASP A 23 -18.80 4.89 15.02
C ASP A 23 -17.56 5.71 14.76
N GLY A 24 -16.39 5.20 15.15
CA GLY A 24 -15.10 5.76 14.78
C GLY A 24 -14.78 5.50 13.30
N GLY A 25 -13.92 6.34 12.71
CA GLY A 25 -13.33 6.10 11.40
C GLY A 25 -12.29 4.99 11.44
N SER A 26 -12.08 4.33 10.31
CA SER A 26 -11.06 3.31 10.13
C SER A 26 -9.80 3.91 9.49
N VAL A 27 -8.63 3.27 9.72
CA VAL A 27 -7.38 3.60 9.03
C VAL A 27 -7.21 2.64 7.86
N ILE A 28 -7.15 3.19 6.64
CA ILE A 28 -7.18 2.40 5.40
C ILE A 28 -6.01 2.79 4.51
N PHE A 29 -5.14 1.83 4.17
CA PHE A 29 -4.14 2.02 3.13
C PHE A 29 -4.77 1.81 1.75
N VAL A 30 -4.40 2.69 0.81
CA VAL A 30 -4.87 2.61 -0.58
C VAL A 30 -3.68 2.77 -1.51
N ALA A 31 -3.49 1.80 -2.40
CA ALA A 31 -2.45 1.88 -3.43
C ALA A 31 -2.78 3.00 -4.42
N SER A 32 -1.79 3.85 -4.68
CA SER A 32 -1.93 4.96 -5.62
C SER A 32 -0.65 5.20 -6.40
N ARG A 33 -0.76 5.37 -7.70
CA ARG A 33 0.35 5.76 -8.58
C ARG A 33 0.88 7.17 -8.28
N ASN A 34 0.09 7.99 -7.62
CA ASN A 34 0.52 9.33 -7.19
C ASN A 34 1.42 9.28 -5.96
N ALA A 35 1.34 8.21 -5.16
CA ALA A 35 2.25 7.97 -4.05
C ALA A 35 3.53 7.33 -4.58
N THR A 36 4.66 8.01 -4.45
CA THR A 36 5.96 7.53 -4.99
C THR A 36 6.92 7.05 -3.91
N SER A 37 6.58 7.21 -2.63
CA SER A 37 7.49 6.93 -1.52
C SER A 37 6.73 6.64 -0.23
N LEU A 38 7.34 5.82 0.64
CA LEU A 38 6.88 5.57 2.00
C LEU A 38 7.51 6.51 3.04
N LEU A 39 8.27 7.53 2.62
CA LEU A 39 9.00 8.42 3.53
C LEU A 39 8.10 9.16 4.52
N ASP A 40 6.90 9.55 4.12
CA ASP A 40 5.95 10.26 4.98
C ASP A 40 5.55 9.42 6.21
N TYR A 41 5.52 8.09 6.06
CA TYR A 41 5.21 7.16 7.15
C TYR A 41 6.39 7.00 8.13
N ARG A 42 7.62 7.24 7.66
CA ARG A 42 8.81 7.26 8.52
C ARG A 42 8.86 8.51 9.40
N PHE A 43 8.45 9.66 8.86
CA PHE A 43 8.45 10.93 9.62
C PHE A 43 7.23 11.08 10.52
N MET A 44 6.11 10.55 10.12
CA MET A 44 4.84 10.57 10.88
C MET A 44 4.29 9.14 11.02
N PRO A 45 4.87 8.33 11.91
CA PRO A 45 4.50 6.91 12.03
C PRO A 45 3.13 6.69 12.68
N HIS A 46 2.68 7.64 13.50
CA HIS A 46 1.39 7.51 14.18
C HIS A 46 0.26 8.08 13.33
N ARG A 47 -0.72 7.27 13.05
CA ARG A 47 -1.90 7.63 12.25
C ARG A 47 -3.17 7.27 13.02
N VAL A 48 -4.03 8.24 13.22
CA VAL A 48 -5.26 8.07 13.99
C VAL A 48 -6.42 8.60 13.18
N ALA A 49 -7.43 7.77 12.94
CA ALA A 49 -8.68 8.20 12.35
C ALA A 49 -9.52 8.95 13.39
N PRO A 50 -10.34 9.94 12.98
CA PRO A 50 -11.20 10.66 13.90
C PRO A 50 -12.26 9.74 14.52
N GLY A 51 -12.54 9.96 15.80
CA GLY A 51 -13.62 9.27 16.50
C GLY A 51 -14.99 9.76 16.06
N GLY A 52 -16.03 8.93 16.28
CA GLY A 52 -17.41 9.35 16.15
C GLY A 52 -17.81 10.34 17.24
N THR A 53 -18.88 11.09 16.99
CA THR A 53 -19.41 12.07 17.95
C THR A 53 -20.42 11.42 18.91
N MET A 54 -20.59 12.05 20.07
CA MET A 54 -21.57 11.62 21.05
C MET A 54 -23.00 11.83 20.51
N GLY A 55 -23.90 10.88 20.78
CA GLY A 55 -25.32 11.09 20.59
C GLY A 55 -25.86 12.17 21.52
N LEU A 56 -26.90 12.86 21.09
CA LEU A 56 -27.55 13.93 21.82
C LEU A 56 -28.99 13.53 22.23
N GLY A 57 -29.65 14.40 22.99
CA GLY A 57 -31.09 14.27 23.25
C GLY A 57 -31.91 14.44 21.95
N ASP A 58 -33.22 14.24 22.05
CA ASP A 58 -34.18 14.34 20.93
C ASP A 58 -33.91 13.36 19.79
N ASN A 59 -33.49 12.14 20.13
CA ASN A 59 -33.20 11.04 19.20
C ASN A 59 -32.10 11.36 18.17
N LYS A 60 -31.21 12.27 18.50
CA LYS A 60 -30.11 12.64 17.60
C LYS A 60 -28.93 11.71 17.82
N ASP A 61 -28.67 10.88 16.83
CA ASP A 61 -27.47 10.04 16.80
C ASP A 61 -26.21 10.89 16.52
N GLY A 62 -25.08 10.47 17.03
CA GLY A 62 -23.78 11.06 16.72
C GLY A 62 -23.36 10.73 15.29
N SER A 63 -22.60 11.63 14.67
CA SER A 63 -22.01 11.36 13.36
C SER A 63 -20.88 10.35 13.44
N LYS A 64 -20.76 9.51 12.43
CA LYS A 64 -19.60 8.63 12.24
C LYS A 64 -18.35 9.49 12.01
N GLY A 65 -17.19 9.06 12.53
CA GLY A 65 -15.90 9.61 12.19
C GLY A 65 -15.51 9.23 10.75
N ASP A 66 -14.81 10.14 10.07
CA ASP A 66 -14.35 9.86 8.71
C ASP A 66 -13.23 8.84 8.70
N ASP A 67 -13.21 8.00 7.67
CA ASP A 67 -12.11 7.06 7.47
C ASP A 67 -10.84 7.82 7.07
N LEU A 68 -9.72 7.47 7.67
CA LEU A 68 -8.40 8.01 7.32
C LEU A 68 -7.81 7.20 6.17
N ILE A 69 -7.81 7.78 4.98
CA ILE A 69 -7.23 7.17 3.79
C ILE A 69 -5.74 7.52 3.71
N LEU A 70 -4.90 6.49 3.66
CA LEU A 70 -3.45 6.60 3.62
C LEU A 70 -2.94 6.09 2.27
N PRO A 71 -2.52 6.99 1.35
CA PRO A 71 -2.03 6.57 0.04
C PRO A 71 -0.63 5.96 0.16
N VAL A 72 -0.44 4.79 -0.43
CA VAL A 72 0.85 4.10 -0.53
C VAL A 72 1.17 3.80 -1.99
N PRO A 73 2.47 3.69 -2.37
CA PRO A 73 2.84 3.27 -3.72
C PRO A 73 2.28 1.89 -4.07
N CYS A 74 1.96 1.67 -5.35
CA CYS A 74 1.65 0.33 -5.85
C CYS A 74 2.84 -0.62 -5.59
N GLY A 75 2.55 -1.88 -5.22
CA GLY A 75 3.56 -2.86 -4.79
C GLY A 75 4.00 -2.74 -3.34
N THR A 76 3.27 -1.98 -2.52
CA THR A 76 3.49 -1.93 -1.07
C THR A 76 2.93 -3.19 -0.42
N VAL A 77 3.79 -3.89 0.32
CA VAL A 77 3.40 -5.04 1.15
C VAL A 77 3.32 -4.60 2.61
N ILE A 78 2.27 -5.04 3.27
CA ILE A 78 1.97 -4.70 4.66
C ILE A 78 2.16 -5.94 5.51
N PHE A 79 2.99 -5.83 6.55
CA PHE A 79 3.27 -6.89 7.50
C PHE A 79 2.82 -6.50 8.91
N THR A 80 2.53 -7.51 9.74
CA THR A 80 2.47 -7.31 11.19
C THR A 80 3.85 -6.92 11.73
N ALA A 81 3.90 -5.99 12.67
CA ALA A 81 5.16 -5.63 13.33
C ALA A 81 5.41 -6.54 14.52
N ARG A 82 6.50 -7.30 14.50
CA ARG A 82 6.94 -8.18 15.61
C ARG A 82 8.12 -7.58 16.34
N GLY A 83 8.10 -7.62 17.63
CA GLY A 83 9.19 -7.19 18.51
C GLY A 83 8.68 -6.56 19.81
N PRO A 84 9.52 -6.43 20.82
CA PRO A 84 9.17 -5.76 22.08
C PRO A 84 8.85 -4.28 21.86
N GLN A 85 8.01 -3.73 22.73
CA GLN A 85 7.70 -2.30 22.71
C GLN A 85 8.98 -1.49 22.97
N GLY A 86 9.22 -0.43 22.18
CA GLY A 86 10.39 0.44 22.32
C GLY A 86 11.68 -0.07 21.63
N GLN A 87 11.64 -1.20 20.94
CA GLN A 87 12.74 -1.72 20.13
C GLN A 87 12.38 -1.72 18.63
N PRO A 88 13.39 -1.75 17.71
CA PRO A 88 13.12 -1.92 16.30
C PRO A 88 12.28 -3.18 16.04
N LYS A 89 11.17 -3.01 15.33
CA LYS A 89 10.26 -4.11 15.00
C LYS A 89 10.68 -4.75 13.68
N HIS A 90 10.48 -6.06 13.58
CA HIS A 90 10.76 -6.84 12.38
C HIS A 90 9.44 -7.23 11.68
N PRO A 91 9.44 -7.40 10.34
CA PRO A 91 8.29 -7.90 9.62
C PRO A 91 7.86 -9.27 10.17
N GLY A 92 6.57 -9.40 10.45
CA GLY A 92 5.96 -10.66 10.86
C GLY A 92 5.20 -11.31 9.71
N GLU A 93 3.93 -11.62 9.95
CA GLU A 93 3.03 -12.17 8.94
C GLU A 93 2.64 -11.10 7.92
N GLN A 94 2.58 -11.49 6.64
CA GLN A 94 2.07 -10.62 5.58
C GLN A 94 0.56 -10.49 5.72
N LEU A 95 0.09 -9.25 5.81
CA LEU A 95 -1.32 -8.92 5.94
C LEU A 95 -1.96 -8.60 4.58
N ALA A 96 -1.25 -7.89 3.73
CA ALA A 96 -1.72 -7.51 2.41
C ALA A 96 -0.56 -7.24 1.44
N ASP A 97 -0.84 -7.34 0.14
CA ASP A 97 0.05 -6.96 -0.97
C ASP A 97 -0.76 -6.08 -1.92
N LEU A 98 -0.48 -4.78 -1.88
CA LEU A 98 -1.22 -3.75 -2.63
C LEU A 98 -0.54 -3.49 -3.96
N ARG A 99 -0.86 -4.27 -4.98
CA ARG A 99 -0.17 -4.27 -6.28
C ARG A 99 -0.73 -3.25 -7.26
N HIS A 100 -2.06 -3.12 -7.30
CA HIS A 100 -2.74 -2.35 -8.33
C HIS A 100 -3.30 -1.05 -7.76
N GLU A 101 -3.43 -0.04 -8.64
CA GLU A 101 -4.11 1.20 -8.29
C GLU A 101 -5.49 0.94 -7.69
N GLY A 102 -5.74 1.50 -6.52
CA GLY A 102 -7.02 1.35 -5.82
C GLY A 102 -7.13 0.13 -4.90
N ASP A 103 -6.14 -0.76 -4.85
CA ASP A 103 -6.10 -1.83 -3.84
C ASP A 103 -6.17 -1.23 -2.44
N ARG A 104 -6.97 -1.85 -1.55
CA ARG A 104 -7.26 -1.32 -0.22
C ARG A 104 -7.01 -2.35 0.87
N PHE A 105 -6.51 -1.88 2.00
CA PHE A 105 -6.36 -2.68 3.21
C PHE A 105 -6.76 -1.87 4.44
N VAL A 106 -7.70 -2.40 5.24
CA VAL A 106 -8.09 -1.82 6.53
C VAL A 106 -7.05 -2.23 7.57
N ALA A 107 -6.19 -1.30 7.94
CA ALA A 107 -5.12 -1.55 8.91
C ALA A 107 -5.65 -1.61 10.35
N ALA A 108 -6.60 -0.74 10.66
CA ALA A 108 -7.27 -0.70 11.95
C ALA A 108 -8.73 -0.25 11.77
N ALA A 109 -9.64 -1.03 12.27
CA ALA A 109 -11.07 -0.72 12.21
C ALA A 109 -11.48 0.28 13.29
N GLY A 110 -12.41 1.17 12.96
CA GLY A 110 -13.01 2.08 13.93
C GLY A 110 -13.87 1.32 14.95
N GLY A 111 -13.92 1.80 16.17
CA GLY A 111 -14.78 1.23 17.21
C GLY A 111 -16.26 1.57 16.99
N ALA A 112 -17.14 0.69 17.45
CA ALA A 112 -18.58 0.91 17.38
C ALA A 112 -19.05 2.01 18.33
N GLY A 113 -20.00 2.82 17.88
CA GLY A 113 -20.65 3.84 18.70
C GLY A 113 -21.48 3.22 19.81
N GLY A 114 -21.45 3.83 21.00
CA GLY A 114 -22.24 3.33 22.13
C GLY A 114 -23.74 3.56 21.96
N LEU A 115 -24.57 2.67 22.44
CA LEU A 115 -26.02 2.77 22.36
C LEU A 115 -26.56 3.85 23.31
N GLY A 116 -27.49 4.67 22.81
CA GLY A 116 -28.26 5.60 23.59
C GLY A 116 -29.33 4.90 24.43
N ASN A 117 -29.88 5.61 25.42
CA ASN A 117 -30.86 5.01 26.32
C ASN A 117 -32.17 4.62 25.63
N ILE A 118 -32.47 5.17 24.46
CA ILE A 118 -33.62 4.69 23.66
C ILE A 118 -33.41 3.26 23.19
N ALA A 119 -32.24 2.99 22.60
CA ALA A 119 -31.91 1.64 22.13
C ALA A 119 -31.84 0.62 23.25
N LEU A 120 -31.58 1.04 24.48
CA LEU A 120 -31.51 0.20 25.67
C LEU A 120 -32.86 0.02 26.40
N ALA A 121 -33.89 0.76 25.97
CA ALA A 121 -35.23 0.66 26.55
C ALA A 121 -35.89 -0.68 26.21
N ASN A 122 -36.50 -1.30 27.21
CA ASN A 122 -37.23 -2.57 27.05
C ASN A 122 -38.49 -2.59 27.93
N ARG A 123 -39.28 -3.69 27.87
CA ARG A 123 -40.54 -3.79 28.62
C ARG A 123 -40.38 -3.64 30.12
N THR A 124 -39.28 -4.13 30.67
CA THR A 124 -38.99 -4.07 32.11
C THR A 124 -38.34 -2.75 32.50
N ARG A 125 -37.53 -2.17 31.63
CA ARG A 125 -36.81 -0.90 31.86
C ARG A 125 -37.16 0.08 30.74
N ARG A 126 -38.29 0.77 30.91
CA ARG A 126 -38.85 1.66 29.89
C ARG A 126 -38.07 2.95 29.68
N ALA A 127 -37.35 3.44 30.69
CA ALA A 127 -36.52 4.65 30.62
C ALA A 127 -35.19 4.44 31.37
N PRO A 128 -34.20 3.79 30.72
CA PRO A 128 -32.88 3.64 31.30
C PRO A 128 -32.23 5.01 31.56
N GLY A 129 -31.72 5.22 32.77
CA GLY A 129 -30.96 6.42 33.14
C GLY A 129 -29.49 6.38 32.73
N PHE A 130 -29.11 5.46 31.86
CA PHE A 130 -27.74 5.26 31.39
C PHE A 130 -27.69 5.01 29.89
N ALA A 131 -26.53 5.20 29.30
CA ALA A 131 -26.18 4.88 27.93
C ALA A 131 -24.87 4.07 27.92
N LEU A 132 -24.58 3.37 26.85
CA LEU A 132 -23.32 2.66 26.68
C LEU A 132 -22.26 3.61 26.13
N LEU A 133 -21.04 3.41 26.58
CA LEU A 133 -19.85 3.98 25.95
C LEU A 133 -19.63 3.30 24.61
N GLY A 134 -18.96 3.98 23.69
CA GLY A 134 -18.47 3.36 22.46
C GLY A 134 -17.35 2.38 22.76
N GLU A 135 -17.09 1.51 21.81
CA GLU A 135 -15.94 0.62 21.83
C GLU A 135 -14.69 1.35 21.34
N LEU A 136 -13.56 0.96 21.85
CA LEU A 136 -12.27 1.45 21.34
C LEU A 136 -12.04 0.85 19.95
N GLY A 137 -11.52 1.66 19.04
CA GLY A 137 -11.05 1.18 17.74
C GLY A 137 -9.86 0.25 17.88
N GLU A 138 -9.56 -0.47 16.81
CA GLU A 138 -8.36 -1.29 16.75
C GLU A 138 -7.10 -0.42 16.76
N GLU A 139 -6.08 -0.92 17.44
CA GLU A 139 -4.71 -0.41 17.35
C GLU A 139 -3.81 -1.50 16.78
N ARG A 140 -3.06 -1.16 15.74
CA ARG A 140 -2.18 -2.13 15.10
C ARG A 140 -0.87 -1.48 14.66
N ASP A 141 0.23 -2.12 15.03
CA ASP A 141 1.54 -1.78 14.49
C ASP A 141 1.78 -2.58 13.21
N VAL A 142 2.08 -1.86 12.13
CA VAL A 142 2.38 -2.48 10.83
C VAL A 142 3.72 -2.00 10.29
N ILE A 143 4.36 -2.83 9.48
CA ILE A 143 5.55 -2.49 8.71
C ILE A 143 5.13 -2.43 7.25
N LEU A 144 5.46 -1.32 6.61
CA LEU A 144 5.26 -1.11 5.17
C LEU A 144 6.58 -1.36 4.45
N GLU A 145 6.56 -2.23 3.47
CA GLU A 145 7.71 -2.54 2.62
C GLU A 145 7.31 -2.34 1.16
N LEU A 146 8.01 -1.43 0.47
CA LEU A 146 7.81 -1.24 -0.95
C LEU A 146 8.64 -2.28 -1.71
N LYS A 147 7.95 -3.22 -2.35
CA LYS A 147 8.56 -4.30 -3.13
C LYS A 147 8.50 -4.09 -4.65
N SER A 148 7.73 -3.13 -5.13
CA SER A 148 7.76 -2.74 -6.55
C SER A 148 9.01 -1.92 -6.83
N ILE A 149 9.74 -2.27 -7.89
CA ILE A 149 10.94 -1.53 -8.31
C ILE A 149 10.55 -0.46 -9.32
N ALA A 150 9.70 -0.80 -10.29
CA ALA A 150 9.27 0.10 -11.36
C ALA A 150 8.01 -0.43 -12.05
N ASP A 151 7.30 0.45 -12.77
CA ASP A 151 6.18 0.07 -13.63
C ASP A 151 6.67 -0.62 -14.90
N VAL A 152 7.84 -0.19 -15.40
CA VAL A 152 8.48 -0.73 -16.61
C VAL A 152 9.92 -1.16 -16.29
N ALA A 153 10.26 -2.42 -16.62
CA ALA A 153 11.62 -2.94 -16.57
C ALA A 153 12.25 -2.90 -17.96
N LEU A 154 13.42 -2.26 -18.11
CA LEU A 154 14.19 -2.35 -19.34
C LEU A 154 15.12 -3.56 -19.27
N VAL A 155 14.94 -4.50 -20.17
CA VAL A 155 15.78 -5.68 -20.31
C VAL A 155 16.54 -5.64 -21.63
N GLY A 156 17.76 -6.17 -21.64
CA GLY A 156 18.61 -6.16 -22.83
C GLY A 156 20.04 -6.45 -22.47
N PHE A 157 20.85 -6.76 -23.48
CA PHE A 157 22.26 -7.03 -23.30
C PHE A 157 23.03 -5.83 -22.71
N PRO A 158 24.21 -6.06 -22.10
CA PRO A 158 25.11 -4.98 -21.74
C PRO A 158 25.37 -4.08 -22.96
N SER A 159 25.51 -2.79 -22.72
CA SER A 159 25.76 -1.76 -23.76
C SER A 159 24.63 -1.54 -24.78
N ALA A 160 23.48 -2.22 -24.68
CA ALA A 160 22.32 -1.97 -25.57
C ALA A 160 21.68 -0.57 -25.42
N GLY A 161 22.20 0.28 -24.53
CA GLY A 161 21.73 1.67 -24.39
C GLY A 161 20.64 1.88 -23.34
N LYS A 162 20.30 0.89 -22.51
CA LYS A 162 19.25 0.96 -21.47
C LYS A 162 19.40 2.17 -20.56
N SER A 163 20.55 2.34 -19.94
CA SER A 163 20.82 3.47 -19.01
C SER A 163 20.79 4.81 -19.73
N SER A 164 21.24 4.86 -20.99
CA SER A 164 21.16 6.06 -21.83
C SER A 164 19.71 6.42 -22.16
N LEU A 165 18.89 5.41 -22.44
CA LEU A 165 17.46 5.58 -22.68
C LEU A 165 16.75 6.14 -21.45
N ILE A 166 17.01 5.58 -20.25
CA ILE A 166 16.48 6.11 -18.99
C ILE A 166 16.89 7.56 -18.77
N ALA A 167 18.17 7.88 -19.00
CA ALA A 167 18.66 9.24 -18.83
C ALA A 167 17.99 10.24 -19.79
N ALA A 168 17.68 9.82 -21.00
CA ALA A 168 16.99 10.63 -22.01
C ALA A 168 15.49 10.81 -21.75
N MET A 169 14.82 9.79 -21.24
CA MET A 169 13.37 9.79 -21.00
C MET A 169 12.96 10.33 -19.64
N SER A 170 13.85 10.25 -18.66
CA SER A 170 13.51 10.64 -17.29
C SER A 170 13.35 12.15 -17.15
N SER A 171 12.24 12.58 -16.58
CA SER A 171 11.94 13.99 -16.27
C SER A 171 12.78 14.56 -15.12
N ALA A 172 13.45 13.68 -14.37
CA ALA A 172 14.38 14.03 -13.31
C ALA A 172 15.70 13.25 -13.51
N LYS A 173 16.80 13.70 -12.91
CA LYS A 173 18.06 12.92 -12.95
C LYS A 173 17.77 11.52 -12.40
N PRO A 174 18.14 10.45 -13.13
CA PRO A 174 17.97 9.08 -12.65
C PRO A 174 18.57 8.95 -11.25
N LYS A 175 17.81 8.35 -10.35
CA LYS A 175 18.26 8.10 -8.99
C LYS A 175 18.74 6.67 -8.89
N ILE A 176 19.89 6.51 -8.29
CA ILE A 176 20.39 5.24 -7.81
C ILE A 176 19.54 4.89 -6.59
N ALA A 177 18.78 3.79 -6.63
CA ALA A 177 17.96 3.38 -5.52
C ALA A 177 18.67 2.27 -4.75
N ASP A 178 19.00 2.54 -3.50
CA ASP A 178 19.54 1.57 -2.55
C ASP A 178 18.36 0.73 -1.99
N TYR A 179 18.11 -0.40 -2.62
CA TYR A 179 17.16 -1.37 -2.07
C TYR A 179 17.92 -2.38 -1.20
N PRO A 180 17.50 -2.62 0.05
CA PRO A 180 18.22 -3.48 0.99
C PRO A 180 18.26 -4.95 0.56
N PHE A 181 17.59 -5.32 -0.52
CA PHE A 181 17.50 -6.67 -1.07
C PHE A 181 18.15 -6.81 -2.46
N THR A 182 18.83 -5.76 -2.98
CA THR A 182 19.54 -5.84 -4.26
C THR A 182 21.04 -5.70 -4.04
N THR A 183 21.81 -6.67 -4.55
CA THR A 183 23.28 -6.58 -4.61
C THR A 183 23.76 -5.63 -5.71
N LEU A 184 22.87 -5.30 -6.67
CA LEU A 184 23.11 -4.30 -7.71
C LEU A 184 22.01 -3.24 -7.64
N VAL A 185 22.44 -2.02 -7.68
CA VAL A 185 21.60 -0.84 -7.54
C VAL A 185 21.00 -0.50 -8.90
N PRO A 186 19.71 -0.66 -9.14
CA PRO A 186 19.10 -0.31 -10.41
C PRO A 186 19.07 1.21 -10.60
N ASN A 187 19.27 1.67 -11.84
CA ASN A 187 19.01 3.04 -12.20
C ASN A 187 17.51 3.23 -12.41
N LEU A 188 16.88 4.10 -11.64
CA LEU A 188 15.46 4.42 -11.76
C LEU A 188 15.27 5.76 -12.45
N GLY A 189 14.37 5.79 -13.42
CA GLY A 189 13.89 7.00 -14.06
C GLY A 189 12.39 7.19 -13.82
N VAL A 190 11.95 8.44 -13.79
CA VAL A 190 10.53 8.79 -13.75
C VAL A 190 10.17 9.44 -15.08
N VAL A 191 9.25 8.83 -15.80
CA VAL A 191 8.76 9.32 -17.09
C VAL A 191 7.40 9.95 -16.93
N VAL A 192 7.21 11.09 -17.60
CA VAL A 192 5.91 11.77 -17.68
C VAL A 192 5.48 11.75 -19.14
N ALA A 193 4.36 11.09 -19.42
CA ALA A 193 3.77 11.01 -20.74
C ALA A 193 2.32 11.54 -20.70
N GLY A 194 2.14 12.79 -21.10
CA GLY A 194 0.86 13.48 -20.93
C GLY A 194 0.50 13.63 -19.45
N ASP A 195 -0.64 13.12 -19.06
CA ASP A 195 -1.12 13.15 -17.66
C ASP A 195 -0.67 11.92 -16.85
N THR A 196 0.02 10.96 -17.48
CA THR A 196 0.46 9.73 -16.84
C THR A 196 1.92 9.83 -16.42
N ARG A 197 2.18 9.39 -15.19
CA ARG A 197 3.53 9.25 -14.65
C ARG A 197 3.80 7.79 -14.34
N TYR A 198 4.95 7.29 -14.78
CA TYR A 198 5.38 5.92 -14.49
C TYR A 198 6.89 5.86 -14.25
N THR A 199 7.33 4.82 -13.56
CA THR A 199 8.72 4.57 -13.23
C THR A 199 9.32 3.53 -14.17
N ILE A 200 10.57 3.79 -14.62
CA ILE A 200 11.35 2.81 -15.39
C ILE A 200 12.59 2.41 -14.59
N ALA A 201 12.93 1.12 -14.63
CA ALA A 201 14.15 0.59 -14.04
C ALA A 201 15.06 -0.02 -15.12
N ASP A 202 16.36 0.26 -15.02
CA ASP A 202 17.38 -0.51 -15.74
C ASP A 202 17.56 -1.85 -15.01
N VAL A 203 17.35 -2.93 -15.73
CA VAL A 203 17.60 -4.29 -15.25
C VAL A 203 19.00 -4.70 -15.71
N PRO A 204 20.07 -4.46 -14.91
CA PRO A 204 21.41 -4.87 -15.27
C PRO A 204 21.52 -6.40 -15.19
N GLY A 205 22.21 -7.00 -16.18
CA GLY A 205 22.70 -8.37 -16.04
C GLY A 205 21.79 -9.51 -16.51
N LEU A 206 20.76 -9.23 -17.32
CA LEU A 206 20.20 -10.26 -18.18
C LEU A 206 21.25 -10.60 -19.27
N ILE A 207 22.07 -11.60 -18.97
CA ILE A 207 23.02 -12.22 -19.88
C ILE A 207 22.62 -13.70 -20.02
N PRO A 208 22.85 -14.33 -21.17
CA PRO A 208 22.57 -15.76 -21.37
C PRO A 208 23.18 -16.60 -20.26
N GLY A 209 22.34 -17.45 -19.63
CA GLY A 209 22.75 -18.31 -18.50
C GLY A 209 22.47 -17.70 -17.12
N ALA A 210 21.78 -16.57 -17.01
CA ALA A 210 21.39 -16.00 -15.72
C ALA A 210 20.43 -16.92 -14.95
N SER A 211 19.52 -17.59 -15.64
CA SER A 211 18.61 -18.61 -15.10
C SER A 211 19.37 -19.83 -14.53
N GLN A 212 20.55 -20.12 -15.05
CA GLN A 212 21.42 -21.22 -14.60
C GLN A 212 22.42 -20.80 -13.50
N GLY A 213 22.24 -19.62 -12.90
CA GLY A 213 23.13 -19.12 -11.84
C GLY A 213 24.42 -18.47 -12.34
N LYS A 214 24.56 -18.23 -13.66
CA LYS A 214 25.64 -17.43 -14.22
C LYS A 214 25.18 -15.98 -14.31
N GLY A 215 25.68 -15.11 -13.49
CA GLY A 215 25.33 -13.70 -13.43
C GLY A 215 24.54 -13.34 -12.16
N LEU A 216 23.67 -12.33 -12.24
CA LEU A 216 22.93 -11.79 -11.09
C LEU A 216 21.83 -12.68 -10.51
N GLY A 217 21.59 -13.82 -11.14
CA GLY A 217 20.79 -14.91 -10.60
C GLY A 217 19.30 -14.60 -10.40
N LEU A 218 18.64 -15.61 -9.85
CA LEU A 218 17.19 -15.66 -9.57
C LEU A 218 16.68 -14.50 -8.70
N GLU A 219 17.51 -13.92 -7.84
CA GLU A 219 17.07 -12.84 -6.95
C GLU A 219 16.70 -11.56 -7.72
N PHE A 220 17.41 -11.27 -8.80
CA PHE A 220 17.12 -10.09 -9.61
C PHE A 220 15.91 -10.28 -10.52
N LEU A 221 15.70 -11.49 -11.03
CA LEU A 221 14.53 -11.84 -11.84
C LEU A 221 13.23 -11.75 -11.04
N ARG A 222 13.26 -12.01 -9.73
CA ARG A 222 12.10 -11.76 -8.83
C ARG A 222 11.66 -10.31 -8.78
N HIS A 223 12.50 -9.38 -9.21
CA HIS A 223 12.16 -7.97 -9.25
C HIS A 223 11.43 -7.62 -10.55
N ILE A 224 11.72 -8.35 -11.63
CA ILE A 224 11.00 -8.23 -12.91
C ILE A 224 9.56 -8.72 -12.77
N GLU A 225 9.31 -9.76 -11.98
CA GLU A 225 7.94 -10.28 -11.74
C GLU A 225 6.97 -9.23 -11.17
N ARG A 226 7.50 -8.18 -10.58
CA ARG A 226 6.71 -7.12 -9.95
C ARG A 226 6.63 -5.87 -10.79
N THR A 227 7.09 -5.92 -12.04
CA THR A 227 6.87 -4.86 -13.02
C THR A 227 5.66 -5.19 -13.88
N GLU A 228 4.89 -4.18 -14.24
CA GLU A 228 3.71 -4.38 -15.09
C GLU A 228 4.10 -4.67 -16.55
N ILE A 229 5.22 -4.08 -16.99
CA ILE A 229 5.68 -4.15 -18.38
C ILE A 229 7.18 -4.46 -18.43
N ILE A 230 7.55 -5.37 -19.32
CA ILE A 230 8.95 -5.63 -19.69
C ILE A 230 9.19 -5.02 -21.07
N ALA A 231 10.16 -4.12 -21.18
CA ALA A 231 10.55 -3.51 -22.44
C ALA A 231 11.93 -4.01 -22.88
N HIS A 232 11.99 -4.71 -24.00
CA HIS A 232 13.23 -5.21 -24.60
C HIS A 232 13.97 -4.08 -25.31
N VAL A 233 15.22 -3.86 -24.92
CA VAL A 233 16.12 -2.90 -25.56
C VAL A 233 17.19 -3.67 -26.34
N ILE A 234 17.13 -3.59 -27.67
CA ILE A 234 17.98 -4.35 -28.56
C ILE A 234 18.90 -3.37 -29.33
N ASP A 235 20.19 -3.68 -29.34
CA ASP A 235 21.17 -2.94 -30.14
C ASP A 235 21.14 -3.42 -31.58
N CYS A 236 20.58 -2.60 -32.47
CA CYS A 236 20.51 -2.91 -33.91
C CYS A 236 21.80 -2.58 -34.68
N ALA A 237 22.82 -2.03 -34.02
CA ALA A 237 24.07 -1.61 -34.60
C ALA A 237 25.30 -2.18 -33.88
N THR A 238 25.13 -3.32 -33.24
CA THR A 238 26.24 -3.98 -32.51
C THR A 238 27.42 -4.30 -33.44
N LEU A 239 28.62 -4.02 -32.98
CA LEU A 239 29.87 -4.36 -33.67
C LEU A 239 30.49 -5.66 -33.11
N GLU A 240 29.83 -6.33 -32.18
CA GLU A 240 30.30 -7.58 -31.62
C GLU A 240 30.13 -8.72 -32.64
N PRO A 241 31.17 -9.51 -32.89
CA PRO A 241 31.09 -10.64 -33.81
C PRO A 241 30.07 -11.68 -33.31
N ASP A 242 29.35 -12.33 -34.23
CA ASP A 242 28.38 -13.38 -33.97
C ASP A 242 27.12 -12.94 -33.20
N ARG A 243 26.83 -11.63 -33.19
CA ARG A 243 25.59 -11.08 -32.62
C ARG A 243 24.79 -10.33 -33.66
N ASP A 244 23.48 -10.56 -33.67
CA ASP A 244 22.52 -9.83 -34.47
C ASP A 244 21.25 -9.54 -33.63
N PRO A 245 20.43 -8.54 -33.99
CA PRO A 245 19.27 -8.14 -33.20
C PRO A 245 18.24 -9.26 -32.98
N VAL A 246 18.12 -10.19 -33.89
CA VAL A 246 17.15 -11.30 -33.79
C VAL A 246 17.64 -12.34 -32.79
N SER A 247 18.92 -12.75 -32.91
CA SER A 247 19.53 -13.68 -31.97
C SER A 247 19.55 -13.14 -30.53
N ASP A 248 19.80 -11.84 -30.39
CA ASP A 248 19.74 -11.17 -29.07
C ASP A 248 18.32 -11.18 -28.47
N TYR A 249 17.30 -10.95 -29.30
CA TYR A 249 15.90 -11.01 -28.89
C TYR A 249 15.51 -12.42 -28.45
N GLU A 250 15.79 -13.43 -29.29
CA GLU A 250 15.49 -14.84 -29.00
C GLU A 250 16.19 -15.34 -27.74
N ALA A 251 17.45 -14.92 -27.51
CA ALA A 251 18.19 -15.26 -26.30
C ALA A 251 17.55 -14.66 -25.03
N LEU A 252 17.08 -13.42 -25.10
CA LEU A 252 16.39 -12.76 -23.98
C LEU A 252 15.03 -13.39 -23.69
N GLU A 253 14.24 -13.69 -24.73
CA GLU A 253 12.95 -14.38 -24.54
C GLU A 253 13.11 -15.77 -23.92
N LYS A 254 14.09 -16.53 -24.40
CA LYS A 254 14.38 -17.84 -23.85
C LYS A 254 14.75 -17.76 -22.38
N GLU A 255 15.60 -16.81 -21.98
CA GLU A 255 16.01 -16.61 -20.59
C GLU A 255 14.82 -16.24 -19.69
N LEU A 256 13.93 -15.36 -20.16
CA LEU A 256 12.72 -14.98 -19.44
C LEU A 256 11.73 -16.14 -19.32
N ALA A 257 11.58 -16.95 -20.38
CA ALA A 257 10.71 -18.12 -20.37
C ALA A 257 11.20 -19.22 -19.43
N GLU A 258 12.51 -19.50 -19.43
CA GLU A 258 13.14 -20.47 -18.50
C GLU A 258 12.95 -20.03 -17.04
N TYR A 259 13.01 -18.72 -16.79
CA TYR A 259 12.73 -18.16 -15.45
C TYR A 259 11.26 -18.33 -15.06
N ALA A 260 10.32 -17.96 -15.93
CA ALA A 260 8.88 -18.12 -15.66
C ALA A 260 8.51 -19.57 -15.38
N GLY A 261 9.07 -20.53 -16.12
CA GLY A 261 8.87 -21.97 -15.89
C GLY A 261 9.53 -22.50 -14.60
N SER A 262 10.42 -21.77 -13.98
CA SER A 262 11.05 -22.15 -12.70
C SER A 262 10.21 -21.76 -11.47
N LEU A 263 9.09 -21.04 -11.67
CA LEU A 263 8.20 -20.52 -10.62
C LEU A 263 6.92 -21.34 -10.45
N GLU A 264 6.62 -22.25 -11.39
CA GLU A 264 5.58 -23.27 -11.26
C GLU A 264 6.10 -24.48 -10.47
#